data_7bd9eac8f8e575d3b7b442290bc58631
#
_entry.id   7bd9eac8f8e575d3b7b442290bc58631
#
_cell.length_a   1.000
_cell.length_b   1.000
_cell.length_c   1.000
_cell.angle_alpha   90.00
_cell.angle_beta   90.00
_cell.angle_gamma   90.00
#
_symmetry.space_group_name_H-M   'P 1'
#
loop_
_entity.id
_entity.type
_entity.pdbx_description
1 polymer ?
#
loop_
_entity_poly.entity_id
_entity_poly.type
_entity_poly.pdbx_seq_one_letter_code
_entity_poly.pdbx_strand_id
1 'polypeptide(L)'
;LVAGKSMVATYDESFDKYNIENGNFEYKDEASSEVKRAIEDEGVKLYENYYYEKIVEKDGDESTLRIFKNRTDVDKVCLMKGAFPTAEDEIAIDRMYAENNGIKVGDDLSVDGQTYKVSGFVALSDYSTLFQNNNDTMFDSVLFGVAIVTDERFESFDKGLMHYSYAWIYDDEPEDEKAEKDVSDDLARVISQYGEVEKFIPRYT
;
A
#
# COMPACT_ATOMS: atom_id res chain seq x y z
N LEU A 1 13.51 27.46 -12.97
CA LEU A 1 14.52 27.26 -11.93
C LEU A 1 13.91 27.14 -10.53
N VAL A 2 13.01 28.04 -10.17
CA VAL A 2 12.34 28.00 -8.86
C VAL A 2 11.38 26.82 -8.78
N ALA A 3 10.64 26.55 -9.85
CA ALA A 3 9.68 25.45 -9.89
C ALA A 3 10.36 24.08 -9.72
N GLY A 4 11.54 23.89 -10.34
CA GLY A 4 12.27 22.64 -10.21
C GLY A 4 12.76 22.37 -8.79
N LYS A 5 13.29 23.41 -8.12
CA LYS A 5 13.73 23.27 -6.71
C LYS A 5 12.55 22.98 -5.78
N SER A 6 11.40 23.63 -6.04
CA SER A 6 10.20 23.41 -5.22
C SER A 6 9.68 21.97 -5.37
N MET A 7 9.69 21.43 -6.59
CA MET A 7 9.25 20.06 -6.83
C MET A 7 10.15 19.02 -6.14
N VAL A 8 11.46 19.21 -6.22
CA VAL A 8 12.42 18.30 -5.57
C VAL A 8 12.25 18.35 -4.06
N ALA A 9 12.14 19.55 -3.48
CA ALA A 9 11.95 19.69 -2.04
C ALA A 9 10.66 19.01 -1.56
N THR A 10 9.56 19.17 -2.30
CA THR A 10 8.28 18.57 -1.97
C THR A 10 8.36 17.04 -2.03
N TYR A 11 9.07 16.49 -3.02
CA TYR A 11 9.23 15.06 -3.16
C TYR A 11 10.05 14.48 -2.00
N ASP A 12 11.17 15.11 -1.65
CA ASP A 12 12.00 14.70 -0.53
C ASP A 12 11.24 14.77 0.81
N GLU A 13 10.48 15.84 1.03
CA GLU A 13 9.63 15.98 2.21
C GLU A 13 8.60 14.86 2.29
N SER A 14 8.04 14.43 1.16
CA SER A 14 7.08 13.33 1.12
C SER A 14 7.73 11.99 1.48
N PHE A 15 8.94 11.73 1.02
CA PHE A 15 9.67 10.53 1.41
C PHE A 15 9.94 10.52 2.91
N ASP A 16 10.39 11.64 3.48
CA ASP A 16 10.66 11.73 4.92
C ASP A 16 9.37 11.62 5.73
N LYS A 17 8.34 12.35 5.33
CA LYS A 17 7.08 12.42 6.07
C LYS A 17 6.31 11.11 6.06
N TYR A 18 6.27 10.41 4.93
CA TYR A 18 5.49 9.19 4.77
C TYR A 18 6.33 7.93 4.78
N ASN A 19 7.65 8.06 4.86
CA ASN A 19 8.61 6.95 4.85
C ASN A 19 8.31 6.00 3.70
N ILE A 20 8.39 6.51 2.47
CA ILE A 20 8.01 5.77 1.26
C ILE A 20 8.96 4.62 1.01
N GLU A 21 8.40 3.46 0.71
CA GLU A 21 9.15 2.25 0.44
C GLU A 21 10.11 2.36 -0.73
N ASN A 22 11.16 1.55 -0.72
CA ASN A 22 12.09 1.40 -1.83
C ASN A 22 11.65 0.28 -2.79
N GLY A 23 10.69 -0.50 -2.40
CA GLY A 23 10.08 -1.54 -3.22
C GLY A 23 9.16 -2.42 -2.40
N ASN A 24 8.46 -3.33 -3.06
CA ASN A 24 7.60 -4.28 -2.40
C ASN A 24 7.57 -5.61 -3.13
N PHE A 25 7.17 -6.65 -2.42
CA PHE A 25 6.93 -7.96 -3.00
C PHE A 25 5.79 -8.64 -2.27
N GLU A 26 5.21 -9.64 -2.89
CA GLU A 26 4.15 -10.43 -2.29
C GLU A 26 4.50 -11.91 -2.40
N TYR A 27 4.41 -12.62 -1.28
CA TYR A 27 4.51 -14.07 -1.24
C TYR A 27 3.13 -14.70 -1.23
N LYS A 28 3.03 -15.90 -1.78
CA LYS A 28 1.80 -16.69 -1.68
C LYS A 28 1.48 -17.03 -0.23
N ASP A 29 2.48 -17.41 0.57
CA ASP A 29 2.34 -17.75 1.98
C ASP A 29 3.13 -16.80 2.86
N GLU A 30 2.75 -16.69 4.12
CA GLU A 30 3.42 -15.78 5.05
C GLU A 30 4.88 -16.19 5.29
N ALA A 31 5.78 -15.24 5.22
CA ALA A 31 7.19 -15.47 5.50
C ALA A 31 7.44 -15.71 6.99
N SER A 32 8.22 -16.74 7.30
CA SER A 32 8.67 -16.96 8.67
C SER A 32 9.64 -15.88 9.12
N SER A 33 9.89 -15.80 10.42
CA SER A 33 10.89 -14.88 10.97
C SER A 33 12.29 -15.15 10.41
N GLU A 34 12.62 -16.42 10.15
CA GLU A 34 13.90 -16.81 9.56
C GLU A 34 14.04 -16.30 8.12
N VAL A 35 12.97 -16.44 7.33
CA VAL A 35 12.94 -15.96 5.95
C VAL A 35 13.07 -14.44 5.92
N LYS A 36 12.33 -13.75 6.79
CA LYS A 36 12.42 -12.28 6.87
C LYS A 36 13.83 -11.82 7.21
N ARG A 37 14.51 -12.48 8.14
CA ARG A 37 15.88 -12.15 8.49
C ARG A 37 16.84 -12.41 7.35
N ALA A 38 16.67 -13.51 6.61
CA ALA A 38 17.52 -13.81 5.47
C ALA A 38 17.42 -12.73 4.39
N ILE A 39 16.23 -12.19 4.18
CA ILE A 39 16.01 -11.10 3.23
C ILE A 39 16.61 -9.80 3.77
N GLU A 40 16.40 -9.51 5.05
CA GLU A 40 16.95 -8.30 5.67
C GLU A 40 18.47 -8.29 5.70
N ASP A 41 19.11 -9.46 5.73
CA ASP A 41 20.57 -9.58 5.65
C ASP A 41 21.14 -9.07 4.34
N GLU A 42 20.29 -8.86 3.32
CA GLU A 42 20.70 -8.27 2.06
C GLU A 42 20.80 -6.74 2.12
N GLY A 43 20.57 -6.14 3.27
CA GLY A 43 20.72 -4.70 3.47
C GLY A 43 19.42 -3.92 3.43
N VAL A 44 18.32 -4.53 3.79
CA VAL A 44 17.01 -3.89 3.84
C VAL A 44 16.30 -4.20 5.15
N LYS A 45 15.32 -3.38 5.48
CA LYS A 45 14.36 -3.66 6.54
C LYS A 45 13.02 -3.95 5.90
N LEU A 46 12.34 -5.01 6.35
CA LEU A 46 11.04 -5.40 5.84
C LEU A 46 9.91 -4.92 6.75
N TYR A 47 8.82 -4.55 6.12
CA TYR A 47 7.59 -4.15 6.79
C TYR A 47 6.42 -4.91 6.20
N GLU A 48 5.52 -5.39 7.04
CA GLU A 48 4.33 -6.11 6.60
C GLU A 48 3.26 -5.12 6.17
N ASN A 49 2.80 -5.23 4.92
CA ASN A 49 1.70 -4.46 4.38
C ASN A 49 0.63 -5.41 3.84
N TYR A 50 0.17 -6.31 4.70
CA TYR A 50 -0.84 -7.30 4.34
C TYR A 50 -2.16 -6.63 3.99
N TYR A 51 -2.91 -7.27 3.11
CA TYR A 51 -4.20 -6.72 2.67
C TYR A 51 -5.20 -7.80 2.32
N TYR A 52 -6.46 -7.39 2.23
CA TYR A 52 -7.55 -8.20 1.70
C TYR A 52 -8.16 -7.46 0.51
N GLU A 53 -8.71 -8.19 -0.43
CA GLU A 53 -9.50 -7.60 -1.51
C GLU A 53 -10.96 -7.95 -1.28
N LYS A 54 -11.81 -6.94 -1.28
CA LYS A 54 -13.24 -7.07 -0.99
C LYS A 54 -14.05 -6.38 -2.08
N ILE A 55 -15.23 -6.94 -2.38
CA ILE A 55 -16.12 -6.41 -3.40
C ILE A 55 -17.05 -5.39 -2.80
N VAL A 56 -17.16 -4.24 -3.45
CA VAL A 56 -18.14 -3.21 -3.13
C VAL A 56 -19.27 -3.29 -4.13
N GLU A 57 -20.49 -3.31 -3.62
CA GLU A 57 -21.69 -3.25 -4.45
C GLU A 57 -22.34 -1.88 -4.23
N LYS A 58 -22.49 -1.13 -5.31
CA LYS A 58 -23.10 0.19 -5.24
C LYS A 58 -23.88 0.44 -6.53
N ASP A 59 -25.19 0.71 -6.37
CA ASP A 59 -26.08 1.05 -7.48
C ASP A 59 -26.08 0.01 -8.61
N GLY A 60 -25.92 -1.26 -8.25
CA GLY A 60 -25.90 -2.37 -9.21
C GLY A 60 -24.55 -2.62 -9.86
N ASP A 61 -23.54 -1.80 -9.55
CA ASP A 61 -22.20 -1.98 -10.09
C ASP A 61 -21.27 -2.55 -9.02
N GLU A 62 -20.27 -3.31 -9.46
CA GLU A 62 -19.26 -3.88 -8.58
C GLU A 62 -17.91 -3.20 -8.78
N SER A 63 -17.20 -3.01 -7.70
CA SER A 63 -15.81 -2.56 -7.71
C SER A 63 -15.05 -3.30 -6.61
N THR A 64 -13.73 -3.16 -6.58
CA THR A 64 -12.89 -3.84 -5.61
C THR A 64 -12.16 -2.83 -4.74
N LEU A 65 -12.15 -3.08 -3.43
CA LEU A 65 -11.31 -2.34 -2.50
C LEU A 65 -10.21 -3.26 -1.97
N ARG A 66 -8.99 -2.79 -2.03
CA ARG A 66 -7.85 -3.42 -1.37
C ARG A 66 -7.72 -2.78 0.00
N ILE A 67 -7.93 -3.57 1.04
CA ILE A 67 -8.09 -3.09 2.40
C ILE A 67 -6.85 -3.40 3.23
N PHE A 68 -6.31 -2.35 3.84
CA PHE A 68 -5.16 -2.40 4.75
C PHE A 68 -5.61 -1.94 6.14
N LYS A 69 -4.85 -2.28 7.16
CA LYS A 69 -4.93 -1.56 8.41
C LYS A 69 -4.04 -0.32 8.31
N ASN A 70 -4.19 0.64 9.21
CA ASN A 70 -3.41 1.87 9.13
C ASN A 70 -1.90 1.58 9.26
N ARG A 71 -1.10 2.34 8.54
CA ARG A 71 0.35 2.15 8.48
C ARG A 71 1.04 3.20 9.31
N THR A 72 1.90 2.77 10.21
CA THR A 72 2.60 3.65 11.13
C THR A 72 4.09 3.78 10.84
N ASP A 73 4.67 2.81 10.11
CA ASP A 73 6.12 2.73 9.92
C ASP A 73 6.60 3.03 8.51
N VAL A 74 5.93 2.49 7.50
CA VAL A 74 6.33 2.66 6.11
C VAL A 74 5.10 2.96 5.26
N ASP A 75 5.26 3.70 4.18
CA ASP A 75 4.17 4.09 3.28
C ASP A 75 2.97 4.63 4.07
N LYS A 76 3.26 5.55 4.98
CA LYS A 76 2.23 6.10 5.87
C LYS A 76 1.10 6.72 5.09
N VAL A 77 -0.10 6.54 5.59
CA VAL A 77 -1.32 7.00 4.91
C VAL A 77 -1.50 8.50 5.07
N CYS A 78 -1.79 9.18 3.98
CA CYS A 78 -2.10 10.59 4.00
C CYS A 78 -3.62 10.77 4.14
N LEU A 79 -4.06 11.46 5.18
CA LEU A 79 -5.47 11.79 5.36
C LEU A 79 -5.79 13.04 4.52
N MET A 80 -6.70 12.89 3.57
CA MET A 80 -7.07 13.97 2.64
C MET A 80 -8.33 14.72 3.09
N LYS A 81 -9.26 14.03 3.75
CA LYS A 81 -10.52 14.61 4.22
C LYS A 81 -11.11 13.75 5.33
N GLY A 82 -11.84 14.33 6.24
CA GLY A 82 -12.50 13.61 7.32
C GLY A 82 -11.51 13.09 8.36
N ALA A 83 -11.68 11.86 8.79
CA ALA A 83 -10.87 11.24 9.84
C ALA A 83 -10.54 9.79 9.50
N PHE A 84 -9.48 9.27 10.12
CA PHE A 84 -9.20 7.84 10.08
C PHE A 84 -10.29 7.07 10.81
N PRO A 85 -10.55 5.80 10.45
CA PRO A 85 -11.50 4.97 11.17
C PRO A 85 -11.10 4.82 12.63
N THR A 86 -12.07 4.91 13.53
CA THR A 86 -11.88 4.67 14.97
C THR A 86 -12.80 3.56 15.47
N ALA A 87 -13.82 3.20 14.71
CA ALA A 87 -14.74 2.12 15.02
C ALA A 87 -14.66 1.04 13.95
N GLU A 88 -15.01 -0.20 14.30
CA GLU A 88 -14.94 -1.34 13.39
C GLU A 88 -15.86 -1.20 12.17
N ASP A 89 -16.91 -0.41 12.25
CA ASP A 89 -17.84 -0.16 11.15
C ASP A 89 -17.49 1.09 10.34
N GLU A 90 -16.30 1.65 10.54
CA GLU A 90 -15.81 2.78 9.76
C GLU A 90 -14.73 2.35 8.76
N ILE A 91 -14.69 3.07 7.64
CA ILE A 91 -13.70 2.83 6.59
C ILE A 91 -13.25 4.16 6.00
N ALA A 92 -11.96 4.32 5.78
CA ALA A 92 -11.43 5.44 5.01
C ALA A 92 -11.02 4.92 3.65
N ILE A 93 -11.43 5.60 2.59
CA ILE A 93 -11.23 5.13 1.21
C ILE A 93 -10.40 6.10 0.40
N ASP A 94 -9.77 5.57 -0.64
CA ASP A 94 -8.99 6.36 -1.58
C ASP A 94 -9.83 7.50 -2.14
N ARG A 95 -9.26 8.71 -2.14
CA ARG A 95 -9.98 9.91 -2.58
C ARG A 95 -10.43 9.82 -4.03
N MET A 96 -9.58 9.34 -4.94
CA MET A 96 -9.94 9.27 -6.36
C MET A 96 -11.05 8.26 -6.60
N TYR A 97 -10.96 7.11 -5.95
CA TYR A 97 -12.02 6.10 -6.01
C TYR A 97 -13.34 6.68 -5.49
N ALA A 98 -13.32 7.39 -4.37
CA ALA A 98 -14.52 7.99 -3.79
C ALA A 98 -15.13 9.02 -4.72
N GLU A 99 -14.32 9.93 -5.25
CA GLU A 99 -14.81 10.96 -6.17
C GLU A 99 -15.38 10.36 -7.45
N ASN A 100 -14.72 9.36 -8.01
CA ASN A 100 -15.15 8.72 -9.25
C ASN A 100 -16.42 7.85 -9.07
N ASN A 101 -16.72 7.44 -7.84
CA ASN A 101 -17.92 6.67 -7.53
C ASN A 101 -18.99 7.49 -6.80
N GLY A 102 -18.82 8.80 -6.68
CA GLY A 102 -19.80 9.67 -6.04
C GLY A 102 -19.98 9.41 -4.55
N ILE A 103 -18.96 8.92 -3.87
CA ILE A 103 -19.00 8.61 -2.44
C ILE A 103 -18.51 9.82 -1.65
N LYS A 104 -19.19 10.14 -0.56
CA LYS A 104 -18.87 11.27 0.30
C LYS A 104 -18.55 10.79 1.71
N VAL A 105 -17.77 11.57 2.45
CA VAL A 105 -17.55 11.33 3.87
C VAL A 105 -18.91 11.38 4.58
N GLY A 106 -19.17 10.37 5.41
CA GLY A 106 -20.44 10.20 6.09
C GLY A 106 -21.41 9.26 5.40
N ASP A 107 -21.14 8.87 4.15
CA ASP A 107 -21.99 7.91 3.45
C ASP A 107 -21.80 6.51 4.02
N ASP A 108 -22.82 5.68 3.83
CA ASP A 108 -22.74 4.26 4.10
C ASP A 108 -22.28 3.53 2.83
N LEU A 109 -21.42 2.55 3.00
CA LEU A 109 -20.87 1.77 1.90
C LEU A 109 -20.95 0.28 2.24
N SER A 110 -21.50 -0.52 1.34
CA SER A 110 -21.56 -1.97 1.51
C SER A 110 -20.31 -2.60 0.90
N VAL A 111 -19.50 -3.25 1.73
CA VAL A 111 -18.28 -3.92 1.31
C VAL A 111 -18.35 -5.37 1.77
N ASP A 112 -18.40 -6.30 0.82
CA ASP A 112 -18.51 -7.73 1.08
C ASP A 112 -19.66 -8.04 2.04
N GLY A 113 -20.81 -7.40 1.81
CA GLY A 113 -22.02 -7.60 2.62
C GLY A 113 -22.01 -6.91 3.99
N GLN A 114 -20.95 -6.23 4.36
CA GLN A 114 -20.85 -5.47 5.60
C GLN A 114 -21.02 -3.98 5.31
N THR A 115 -21.86 -3.32 6.08
CA THR A 115 -22.05 -1.87 5.96
C THR A 115 -21.01 -1.11 6.77
N TYR A 116 -20.34 -0.17 6.13
CA TYR A 116 -19.37 0.71 6.79
C TYR A 116 -19.81 2.16 6.61
N LYS A 117 -19.48 3.00 7.57
CA LYS A 117 -19.56 4.45 7.40
C LYS A 117 -18.23 4.94 6.87
N VAL A 118 -18.26 5.74 5.82
CA VAL A 118 -17.06 6.36 5.27
C VAL A 118 -16.60 7.48 6.19
N SER A 119 -15.51 7.27 6.92
CA SER A 119 -15.01 8.22 7.90
C SER A 119 -14.12 9.29 7.30
N GLY A 120 -13.49 9.00 6.18
CA GLY A 120 -12.56 9.93 5.56
C GLY A 120 -12.07 9.45 4.21
N PHE A 121 -11.33 10.34 3.54
CA PHE A 121 -10.63 10.03 2.30
C PHE A 121 -9.13 10.04 2.55
N VAL A 122 -8.44 9.10 1.92
CA VAL A 122 -7.00 8.90 2.10
C VAL A 122 -6.29 8.81 0.75
N ALA A 123 -4.97 8.94 0.80
CA ALA A 123 -4.09 8.60 -0.30
C ALA A 123 -2.96 7.76 0.26
N LEU A 124 -2.66 6.64 -0.39
CA LEU A 124 -1.57 5.76 -0.03
C LEU A 124 -0.44 5.99 -1.03
N SER A 125 0.76 6.26 -0.53
CA SER A 125 1.90 6.61 -1.38
C SER A 125 2.27 5.54 -2.39
N ASP A 126 2.10 4.27 -2.04
CA ASP A 126 2.37 3.15 -2.93
C ASP A 126 1.29 2.95 -4.01
N TYR A 127 0.18 3.70 -3.94
CA TYR A 127 -0.91 3.65 -4.92
C TYR A 127 -1.22 5.01 -5.53
N SER A 128 -0.55 6.08 -5.11
CA SER A 128 -0.78 7.41 -5.64
C SER A 128 0.08 7.66 -6.87
N THR A 129 -0.51 8.21 -7.92
CA THR A 129 0.24 8.58 -9.13
C THR A 129 1.34 9.59 -8.84
N LEU A 130 1.19 10.39 -7.78
CA LEU A 130 2.19 11.36 -7.38
C LEU A 130 3.46 10.70 -6.87
N PHE A 131 3.33 9.56 -6.16
CA PHE A 131 4.47 8.89 -5.55
C PHE A 131 4.88 7.65 -6.32
N GLN A 132 4.11 7.16 -7.37
CA GLN A 132 4.26 5.92 -7.88
C GLN A 132 5.33 5.78 -8.82
N ASN A 133 5.95 4.74 -8.79
CA ASN A 133 6.96 4.38 -9.70
C ASN A 133 6.44 3.53 -10.74
N ASN A 134 5.35 3.54 -10.87
CA ASN A 134 4.70 2.92 -11.78
C ASN A 134 4.60 1.70 -12.15
N ASN A 135 4.73 1.00 -11.81
CA ASN A 135 4.74 -0.20 -12.18
C ASN A 135 3.61 -0.72 -12.55
N ASP A 136 2.68 -0.54 -12.51
CA ASP A 136 1.73 -1.32 -12.96
C ASP A 136 0.57 -0.82 -13.03
N THR A 137 0.26 -0.10 -12.96
CA THR A 137 -0.85 -0.13 -12.86
C THR A 137 -1.63 0.73 -13.28
N MET A 138 -2.16 0.43 -13.98
CA MET A 138 -3.22 0.77 -14.58
C MET A 138 -4.39 0.46 -13.87
N PHE A 139 -4.66 0.89 -12.72
CA PHE A 139 -5.94 0.61 -12.27
C PHE A 139 -6.89 1.68 -12.64
N ASP A 140 -8.07 1.26 -12.97
CA ASP A 140 -9.20 2.11 -13.19
C ASP A 140 -9.71 2.52 -11.81
N SER A 141 -9.59 3.77 -11.45
CA SER A 141 -10.02 4.28 -10.16
C SER A 141 -11.54 4.28 -9.93
N VAL A 142 -12.31 3.89 -10.94
CA VAL A 142 -13.74 3.63 -10.77
C VAL A 142 -13.95 2.22 -10.27
N LEU A 143 -13.17 1.26 -10.77
CA LEU A 143 -13.33 -0.17 -10.47
C LEU A 143 -12.44 -0.68 -9.37
N PHE A 144 -11.42 0.07 -8.99
CA PHE A 144 -10.46 -0.34 -7.97
C PHE A 144 -10.05 0.85 -7.10
N GLY A 145 -9.99 0.63 -5.81
CA GLY A 145 -9.47 1.61 -4.86
C GLY A 145 -8.81 0.92 -3.68
N VAL A 146 -8.20 1.72 -2.83
CA VAL A 146 -7.60 1.25 -1.59
C VAL A 146 -8.36 1.83 -0.41
N ALA A 147 -8.30 1.15 0.72
CA ALA A 147 -9.04 1.55 1.91
C ALA A 147 -8.31 1.14 3.18
N ILE A 148 -8.66 1.82 4.26
CA ILE A 148 -8.13 1.57 5.61
C ILE A 148 -9.29 1.26 6.53
N VAL A 149 -9.15 0.21 7.33
CA VAL A 149 -10.07 -0.12 8.42
C VAL A 149 -9.28 -0.15 9.73
N THR A 150 -9.97 -0.26 10.86
CA THR A 150 -9.30 -0.40 12.16
C THR A 150 -8.57 -1.75 12.24
N ASP A 151 -7.58 -1.84 13.10
CA ASP A 151 -6.86 -3.10 13.34
C ASP A 151 -7.82 -4.20 13.77
N GLU A 152 -8.80 -3.86 14.61
CA GLU A 152 -9.80 -4.81 15.09
C GLU A 152 -10.63 -5.39 13.94
N ARG A 153 -11.09 -4.55 13.03
CA ARG A 153 -11.84 -5.00 11.85
C ARG A 153 -10.95 -5.85 10.95
N PHE A 154 -9.72 -5.42 10.71
CA PHE A 154 -8.77 -6.15 9.87
C PHE A 154 -8.54 -7.57 10.42
N GLU A 155 -8.34 -7.70 11.73
CA GLU A 155 -8.11 -8.99 12.39
C GLU A 155 -9.36 -9.89 12.36
N SER A 156 -10.54 -9.33 12.12
CA SER A 156 -11.79 -10.10 12.04
C SER A 156 -12.00 -10.79 10.70
N PHE A 157 -11.24 -10.44 9.67
CA PHE A 157 -11.39 -11.03 8.34
C PHE A 157 -10.84 -12.47 8.30
N ASP A 158 -11.29 -13.25 7.33
CA ASP A 158 -10.82 -14.62 7.13
C ASP A 158 -9.35 -14.60 6.69
N LYS A 159 -8.48 -15.07 7.58
CA LYS A 159 -7.03 -15.08 7.35
C LYS A 159 -6.60 -15.93 6.16
N GLY A 160 -7.44 -16.87 5.74
CA GLY A 160 -7.18 -17.66 4.54
C GLY A 160 -7.23 -16.85 3.24
N LEU A 161 -7.77 -15.63 3.29
CA LEU A 161 -7.86 -14.73 2.15
C LEU A 161 -6.84 -13.58 2.20
N MET A 162 -5.99 -13.55 3.21
CA MET A 162 -5.00 -12.50 3.38
C MET A 162 -3.90 -12.59 2.31
N HIS A 163 -3.52 -11.44 1.79
CA HIS A 163 -2.39 -11.31 0.88
C HIS A 163 -1.16 -10.86 1.66
N TYR A 164 -0.05 -11.57 1.49
CA TYR A 164 1.18 -11.34 2.26
C TYR A 164 2.15 -10.46 1.48
N SER A 165 1.92 -9.16 1.56
CA SER A 165 2.73 -8.14 0.91
C SER A 165 3.73 -7.54 1.90
N TYR A 166 4.96 -7.31 1.42
CA TYR A 166 6.04 -6.74 2.22
C TYR A 166 6.65 -5.56 1.49
N ALA A 167 6.94 -4.50 2.22
CA ALA A 167 7.68 -3.37 1.70
C ALA A 167 9.11 -3.41 2.24
N TRP A 168 10.08 -2.91 1.49
CA TRP A 168 11.42 -2.77 2.01
C TRP A 168 11.92 -1.35 1.95
N ILE A 169 12.80 -1.03 2.91
CA ILE A 169 13.55 0.22 2.96
C ILE A 169 15.02 -0.18 3.05
N TYR A 170 15.88 0.44 2.28
CA TYR A 170 17.31 0.17 2.35
C TYR A 170 17.87 0.63 3.70
N ASP A 171 18.76 -0.16 4.27
CA ASP A 171 19.52 0.25 5.46
C ASP A 171 20.45 1.42 5.09
N ASP A 172 21.11 1.31 3.91
CA ASP A 172 21.95 2.35 3.36
C ASP A 172 21.52 2.64 1.93
N GLU A 173 21.23 3.89 1.61
CA GLU A 173 20.78 4.27 0.28
C GLU A 173 21.86 3.94 -0.76
N PRO A 174 21.52 3.22 -1.85
CA PRO A 174 22.48 2.94 -2.92
C PRO A 174 23.05 4.22 -3.54
N GLU A 175 24.34 4.18 -3.92
CA GLU A 175 25.04 5.36 -4.41
C GLU A 175 24.51 5.88 -5.74
N ASP A 176 24.05 5.01 -6.61
CA ASP A 176 23.55 5.35 -7.94
C ASP A 176 22.55 4.31 -8.44
N GLU A 177 22.01 4.54 -9.62
CA GLU A 177 21.01 3.64 -10.22
C GLU A 177 21.56 2.23 -10.46
N LYS A 178 22.83 2.12 -10.81
CA LYS A 178 23.44 0.81 -11.04
C LYS A 178 23.56 0.03 -9.74
N ALA A 179 23.98 0.67 -8.66
CA ALA A 179 24.05 0.06 -7.35
C ALA A 179 22.66 -0.36 -6.86
N GLU A 180 21.64 0.47 -7.09
CA GLU A 180 20.27 0.16 -6.72
C GLU A 180 19.75 -1.05 -7.52
N LYS A 181 20.07 -1.11 -8.81
CA LYS A 181 19.69 -2.25 -9.65
C LYS A 181 20.34 -3.54 -9.14
N ASP A 182 21.62 -3.49 -8.78
CA ASP A 182 22.35 -4.65 -8.27
C ASP A 182 21.73 -5.16 -6.95
N VAL A 183 21.37 -4.26 -6.05
CA VAL A 183 20.68 -4.61 -4.80
C VAL A 183 19.33 -5.24 -5.09
N SER A 184 18.56 -4.65 -6.01
CA SER A 184 17.26 -5.19 -6.40
C SER A 184 17.36 -6.57 -7.02
N ASP A 185 18.35 -6.81 -7.86
CA ASP A 185 18.57 -8.12 -8.48
C ASP A 185 18.93 -9.17 -7.41
N ASP A 186 19.76 -8.80 -6.45
CA ASP A 186 20.12 -9.69 -5.33
C ASP A 186 18.90 -9.97 -4.46
N LEU A 187 18.10 -8.96 -4.15
CA LEU A 187 16.86 -9.12 -3.40
C LEU A 187 15.91 -10.06 -4.12
N ALA A 188 15.69 -9.87 -5.42
CA ALA A 188 14.81 -10.71 -6.21
C ALA A 188 15.24 -12.18 -6.13
N ARG A 189 16.54 -12.42 -6.22
CA ARG A 189 17.11 -13.76 -6.15
C ARG A 189 16.86 -14.41 -4.78
N VAL A 190 17.17 -13.69 -3.70
CA VAL A 190 16.99 -14.20 -2.33
C VAL A 190 15.51 -14.40 -2.02
N ILE A 191 14.67 -13.45 -2.36
CA ILE A 191 13.23 -13.54 -2.16
C ILE A 191 12.67 -14.76 -2.87
N SER A 192 13.09 -14.99 -4.11
CA SER A 192 12.63 -16.15 -4.89
C SER A 192 13.13 -17.49 -4.35
N GLN A 193 14.24 -17.50 -3.64
CA GLN A 193 14.77 -18.72 -3.03
C GLN A 193 13.95 -19.20 -1.83
N TYR A 194 13.34 -18.26 -1.09
CA TYR A 194 12.68 -18.57 0.17
C TYR A 194 11.16 -18.67 0.12
N GLY A 195 10.54 -18.37 -1.01
CA GLY A 195 9.10 -18.45 -1.13
C GLY A 195 8.60 -18.30 -2.56
N GLU A 196 7.33 -18.61 -2.77
CA GLU A 196 6.67 -18.41 -4.04
C GLU A 196 6.26 -16.96 -4.18
N VAL A 197 6.83 -16.26 -5.16
CA VAL A 197 6.64 -14.83 -5.36
C VAL A 197 5.48 -14.56 -6.30
N GLU A 198 4.49 -13.81 -5.83
CA GLU A 198 3.35 -13.38 -6.64
C GLU A 198 3.64 -12.06 -7.35
N LYS A 199 4.42 -11.17 -6.72
CA LYS A 199 4.79 -9.87 -7.27
C LYS A 199 6.16 -9.47 -6.74
N PHE A 200 6.93 -8.76 -7.58
CA PHE A 200 8.18 -8.12 -7.16
C PHE A 200 8.27 -6.76 -7.85
N ILE A 201 8.21 -5.67 -7.08
CA ILE A 201 8.13 -4.31 -7.61
C ILE A 201 9.18 -3.42 -6.94
N PRO A 202 10.36 -3.27 -7.54
CA PRO A 202 11.37 -2.34 -7.03
C PRO A 202 11.00 -0.89 -7.36
N ARG A 203 11.49 0.05 -6.56
CA ARG A 203 11.24 1.46 -6.81
C ARG A 203 11.81 1.91 -8.15
N TYR A 204 13.01 1.45 -8.46
CA TYR A 204 13.58 1.84 -9.72
C TYR A 204 12.98 0.97 -10.83
N THR A 205 12.82 1.48 -12.00
CA THR A 205 12.30 0.74 -13.16
C THR A 205 13.09 1.02 -14.43
#